data_2cfb94dd8ba3bce19ec7102ef88a7c92
#
_entry.id   2cfb94dd8ba3bce19ec7102ef88a7c92
#
_cell.length_a   1.000
_cell.length_b   1.000
_cell.length_c   1.000
_cell.angle_alpha   90.00
_cell.angle_beta   90.00
_cell.angle_gamma   90.00
#
_symmetry.space_group_name_H-M   'P 1'
#
loop_
_entity.id
_entity.type
_entity.pdbx_description
1 polymer ?
#
loop_
_entity_poly.entity_id
_entity_poly.type
_entity_poly.pdbx_seq_one_letter_code
_entity_poly.pdbx_strand_id
1 'polypeptide(L)'
;MNKMTKLIYLILILTLNSSCVEKKSSVGETNKFELEATSKKDTLKFTSGIRSIFQDSKGNYWFGSHNEGVSLYDGSSFKYFTINDGLADNQVRSIQEDGKGNIWFGTANGVSSYDGKTVRKHTLIGNSESEWMKTDIDLWFDAGTRQGVYRYDGQKLNYLPFPNPKNITSGSTYAVTSISKEKNDMLWFGTYAGVFGYNGSEFTIINDETLRLTEDSEKMHVRSILEDSQGRLWIGNNGIGVMLKSGNSIINFSKEQGKLIPMNEFEANALSKQFTKNTGLQAVFAITEDSQGNIWFGDRDSGAWKFDGKTLTNYKIDTKLKSQMIYTIYEDQNKNLLFGMEEGGVYKFNGKTFDKQF
;
A
#
# COMPACT_ATOMS: atom_id res chain seq x y z
N MET A 1 71.70 37.46 -13.82
CA MET A 1 71.74 38.63 -14.79
C MET A 1 70.31 39.16 -14.86
N ASN A 2 70.20 40.30 -14.38
CA ASN A 2 69.49 41.55 -14.75
C ASN A 2 67.98 41.54 -14.52
N LYS A 3 67.61 42.24 -13.56
CA LYS A 3 67.39 43.67 -13.29
C LYS A 3 66.00 44.13 -13.72
N MET A 4 65.21 44.49 -12.65
CA MET A 4 64.77 45.88 -12.42
C MET A 4 63.62 46.30 -13.32
N THR A 5 62.61 47.01 -12.95
CA THR A 5 62.50 48.20 -12.07
C THR A 5 61.06 48.45 -11.60
N LYS A 6 60.94 48.95 -10.42
CA LYS A 6 59.93 49.77 -9.81
C LYS A 6 59.23 50.82 -10.70
N LEU A 7 57.96 51.14 -10.41
CA LEU A 7 57.55 52.53 -10.26
C LEU A 7 56.31 52.69 -9.37
N ILE A 8 56.55 53.46 -8.33
CA ILE A 8 55.60 54.06 -7.37
C ILE A 8 55.14 55.39 -7.97
N TYR A 9 53.86 55.72 -7.89
CA TYR A 9 53.41 57.08 -7.82
C TYR A 9 52.35 57.34 -6.78
N LEU A 10 52.68 58.13 -5.83
CA LEU A 10 51.92 58.70 -4.71
C LEU A 10 51.64 60.18 -5.10
N ILE A 11 50.40 60.67 -4.96
CA ILE A 11 50.05 62.09 -4.81
C ILE A 11 48.70 62.11 -4.07
N LEU A 12 48.60 62.47 -2.92
CA LEU A 12 48.67 63.64 -2.00
C LEU A 12 47.59 64.72 -2.27
N ILE A 13 46.58 64.68 -1.38
CA ILE A 13 45.91 65.75 -0.62
C ILE A 13 45.45 67.03 -1.39
N LEU A 14 44.17 67.31 -1.16
CA LEU A 14 43.79 68.71 -0.75
C LEU A 14 42.41 68.69 -0.08
N THR A 15 42.39 69.17 1.16
CA THR A 15 41.24 69.42 2.03
C THR A 15 40.54 70.74 1.63
N LEU A 16 39.20 70.74 1.76
CA LEU A 16 38.47 71.95 2.09
C LEU A 16 37.26 71.64 2.92
N ASN A 17 37.26 72.14 4.10
CA ASN A 17 36.15 72.19 5.05
C ASN A 17 35.07 73.18 4.61
N SER A 18 33.84 72.84 4.73
CA SER A 18 32.75 73.80 5.00
C SER A 18 31.68 73.14 5.86
N SER A 19 31.44 73.83 6.92
CA SER A 19 30.52 73.57 8.02
C SER A 19 29.06 73.80 7.60
N CYS A 20 28.21 73.11 8.30
CA CYS A 20 26.87 73.46 8.81
C CYS A 20 25.65 72.71 8.31
N VAL A 21 25.02 72.26 9.31
CA VAL A 21 23.58 72.16 9.67
C VAL A 21 23.01 70.74 9.73
N GLU A 22 22.80 70.37 10.97
CA GLU A 22 22.00 69.20 11.35
C GLU A 22 20.57 69.26 10.84
N LYS A 23 20.13 68.14 10.21
CA LYS A 23 18.76 67.75 10.22
C LYS A 23 18.71 66.24 10.49
N LYS A 24 18.25 65.88 11.68
CA LYS A 24 17.84 64.55 12.03
C LYS A 24 16.76 64.09 11.06
N SER A 25 17.00 63.07 10.29
CA SER A 25 15.99 62.25 9.66
C SER A 25 16.26 60.82 10.04
N SER A 26 15.23 60.22 10.62
CA SER A 26 15.14 58.86 11.07
C SER A 26 15.60 57.83 10.01
N VAL A 27 16.57 57.03 10.41
CA VAL A 27 16.97 55.84 9.63
C VAL A 27 15.79 54.85 9.73
N GLY A 28 15.11 54.67 8.59
CA GLY A 28 14.18 53.58 8.41
C GLY A 28 14.98 52.27 8.31
N GLU A 29 14.80 51.41 9.28
CA GLU A 29 15.18 50.00 9.19
C GLU A 29 14.49 49.42 7.94
N THR A 30 15.26 49.12 6.91
CA THR A 30 14.80 48.24 5.82
C THR A 30 14.71 46.81 6.40
N ASN A 31 13.55 46.47 6.93
CA ASN A 31 13.19 45.08 7.14
C ASN A 31 13.28 44.38 5.79
N LYS A 32 14.37 43.66 5.57
CA LYS A 32 14.42 42.58 4.61
C LYS A 32 13.42 41.53 5.08
N PHE A 33 12.18 41.61 4.61
CA PHE A 33 11.30 40.47 4.54
C PHE A 33 11.95 39.51 3.55
N GLU A 34 12.76 38.59 4.02
CA GLU A 34 12.97 37.32 3.33
C GLU A 34 11.61 36.64 3.33
N LEU A 35 10.89 36.77 2.24
CA LEU A 35 9.80 35.87 1.88
C LEU A 35 10.47 34.50 1.70
N GLU A 36 10.58 33.73 2.81
CA GLU A 36 10.62 32.30 2.71
C GLU A 36 9.32 31.91 1.98
N ALA A 37 9.46 31.73 0.67
CA ALA A 37 8.46 31.01 -0.11
C ALA A 37 8.48 29.57 0.39
N THR A 38 7.78 29.30 1.49
CA THR A 38 7.37 27.96 1.83
C THR A 38 6.46 27.51 0.70
N SER A 39 7.03 26.86 -0.30
CA SER A 39 6.26 26.18 -1.32
C SER A 39 5.38 25.19 -0.56
N LYS A 40 4.11 25.50 -0.47
CA LYS A 40 3.13 24.63 0.20
C LYS A 40 3.22 23.29 -0.54
N LYS A 41 3.79 22.29 0.12
CA LYS A 41 3.93 20.94 -0.45
C LYS A 41 2.54 20.50 -0.88
N ASP A 42 2.40 20.10 -2.13
CA ASP A 42 1.13 19.55 -2.62
C ASP A 42 0.77 18.31 -1.78
N THR A 43 -0.50 18.10 -1.51
CA THR A 43 -0.98 17.02 -0.64
C THR A 43 -1.95 16.13 -1.38
N LEU A 44 -1.94 14.85 -1.05
CA LEU A 44 -2.91 13.90 -1.59
C LEU A 44 -4.34 14.33 -1.23
N LYS A 45 -5.21 14.44 -2.25
CA LYS A 45 -6.58 14.96 -2.10
C LYS A 45 -7.62 13.88 -1.86
N PHE A 46 -7.24 12.60 -1.89
CA PHE A 46 -8.18 11.52 -1.65
C PHE A 46 -8.74 11.58 -0.23
N THR A 47 -10.05 11.50 -0.14
CA THR A 47 -10.84 11.46 1.10
C THR A 47 -11.36 10.06 1.39
N SER A 48 -11.38 9.19 0.38
CA SER A 48 -11.66 7.77 0.52
C SER A 48 -10.38 6.98 0.81
N GLY A 49 -10.55 5.76 1.30
CA GLY A 49 -9.44 4.93 1.75
C GLY A 49 -8.39 4.65 0.66
N ILE A 50 -7.14 4.62 1.08
CA ILE A 50 -5.99 4.28 0.23
C ILE A 50 -5.81 2.77 0.24
N ARG A 51 -6.18 2.11 -0.87
CA ARG A 51 -6.18 0.66 -1.01
C ARG A 51 -4.89 0.07 -1.54
N SER A 52 -4.12 0.85 -2.28
CA SER A 52 -2.82 0.43 -2.83
C SER A 52 -1.83 1.58 -2.85
N ILE A 53 -0.58 1.26 -2.56
CA ILE A 53 0.58 2.15 -2.65
C ILE A 53 1.64 1.42 -3.46
N PHE A 54 2.24 2.11 -4.39
CA PHE A 54 3.31 1.57 -5.22
C PHE A 54 4.33 2.66 -5.56
N GLN A 55 5.62 2.35 -5.54
CA GLN A 55 6.66 3.22 -6.06
C GLN A 55 7.22 2.62 -7.34
N ASP A 56 7.12 3.36 -8.46
CA ASP A 56 7.59 2.89 -9.75
C ASP A 56 9.13 2.93 -9.87
N SER A 57 9.66 2.36 -10.95
CA SER A 57 11.09 2.30 -11.22
C SER A 57 11.76 3.67 -11.40
N LYS A 58 10.96 4.73 -11.60
CA LYS A 58 11.41 6.13 -11.70
C LYS A 58 11.38 6.85 -10.36
N GLY A 59 10.91 6.17 -9.29
CA GLY A 59 10.79 6.73 -7.95
C GLY A 59 9.49 7.49 -7.67
N ASN A 60 8.56 7.55 -8.64
CA ASN A 60 7.26 8.17 -8.42
C ASN A 60 6.37 7.30 -7.53
N TYR A 61 5.51 7.93 -6.73
CA TYR A 61 4.51 7.22 -5.94
C TYR A 61 3.15 7.20 -6.63
N TRP A 62 2.51 6.05 -6.55
CA TRP A 62 1.16 5.82 -7.04
C TRP A 62 0.27 5.41 -5.87
N PHE A 63 -0.91 6.02 -5.79
CA PHE A 63 -1.89 5.77 -4.74
C PHE A 63 -3.22 5.38 -5.38
N GLY A 64 -3.67 4.17 -5.12
CA GLY A 64 -5.00 3.71 -5.53
C GLY A 64 -6.01 3.92 -4.42
N SER A 65 -7.13 4.57 -4.74
CA SER A 65 -8.17 4.88 -3.77
C SER A 65 -9.31 3.86 -3.77
N HIS A 66 -10.19 3.98 -2.78
CA HIS A 66 -11.39 3.15 -2.68
C HIS A 66 -12.44 3.49 -3.76
N ASN A 67 -12.58 4.76 -4.16
CA ASN A 67 -13.61 5.20 -5.13
C ASN A 67 -13.28 6.50 -5.88
N GLU A 68 -12.06 7.02 -5.77
CA GLU A 68 -11.64 8.30 -6.36
C GLU A 68 -10.58 8.14 -7.45
N GLY A 69 -10.31 6.90 -7.89
CA GLY A 69 -9.33 6.60 -8.93
C GLY A 69 -7.92 6.40 -8.41
N VAL A 70 -6.95 6.77 -9.20
CA VAL A 70 -5.51 6.65 -8.90
C VAL A 70 -4.83 8.01 -8.98
N SER A 71 -3.83 8.21 -8.14
CA SER A 71 -3.00 9.41 -8.13
C SER A 71 -1.53 9.05 -8.33
N LEU A 72 -0.84 9.86 -9.13
CA LEU A 72 0.61 9.85 -9.33
C LEU A 72 1.22 11.06 -8.60
N TYR A 73 2.23 10.84 -7.77
CA TYR A 73 3.08 11.86 -7.19
C TYR A 73 4.50 11.76 -7.74
N ASP A 74 4.96 12.81 -8.41
CA ASP A 74 6.27 12.86 -9.10
C ASP A 74 7.40 13.48 -8.24
N GLY A 75 7.16 13.65 -6.93
CA GLY A 75 8.07 14.32 -6.01
C GLY A 75 7.73 15.79 -5.78
N SER A 76 6.93 16.40 -6.65
CA SER A 76 6.54 17.82 -6.58
C SER A 76 5.03 18.03 -6.58
N SER A 77 4.29 17.31 -7.40
CA SER A 77 2.87 17.51 -7.64
C SER A 77 2.11 16.20 -7.80
N PHE A 78 0.79 16.26 -7.60
CA PHE A 78 -0.12 15.15 -7.81
C PHE A 78 -0.87 15.28 -9.13
N LYS A 79 -0.95 14.17 -9.87
CA LYS A 79 -1.87 13.98 -11.01
C LYS A 79 -2.90 12.92 -10.62
N TYR A 80 -4.14 13.10 -11.05
CA TYR A 80 -5.26 12.22 -10.73
C TYR A 80 -5.86 11.64 -12.00
N PHE A 81 -6.23 10.36 -11.95
CA PHE A 81 -6.85 9.65 -13.06
C PHE A 81 -8.07 8.90 -12.56
N THR A 82 -9.13 8.98 -13.32
CA THR A 82 -10.45 8.41 -13.03
C THR A 82 -10.99 7.62 -14.23
N ILE A 83 -12.21 7.12 -14.12
CA ILE A 83 -12.91 6.52 -15.26
C ILE A 83 -13.04 7.49 -16.45
N ASN A 84 -13.06 8.81 -16.21
CA ASN A 84 -13.11 9.81 -17.28
C ASN A 84 -11.79 9.91 -18.05
N ASP A 85 -10.70 9.46 -17.46
CA ASP A 85 -9.36 9.46 -18.06
C ASP A 85 -8.99 8.08 -18.66
N GLY A 86 -9.88 7.09 -18.53
CA GLY A 86 -9.71 5.75 -19.11
C GLY A 86 -9.48 4.62 -18.10
N LEU A 87 -9.62 4.86 -16.79
CA LEU A 87 -9.66 3.76 -15.82
C LEU A 87 -10.89 2.86 -16.04
N ALA A 88 -10.74 1.58 -15.75
CA ALA A 88 -11.83 0.63 -15.79
C ALA A 88 -12.84 0.84 -14.67
N ASP A 89 -12.36 1.28 -13.50
CA ASP A 89 -13.15 1.63 -12.33
C ASP A 89 -12.34 2.57 -11.40
N ASN A 90 -13.03 3.40 -10.62
CA ASN A 90 -12.40 4.29 -9.65
C ASN A 90 -11.93 3.57 -8.37
N GLN A 91 -12.35 2.34 -8.11
CA GLN A 91 -11.82 1.53 -7.03
C GLN A 91 -10.55 0.80 -7.51
N VAL A 92 -9.38 1.33 -7.15
CA VAL A 92 -8.08 0.78 -7.55
C VAL A 92 -7.53 -0.09 -6.42
N ARG A 93 -7.44 -1.39 -6.66
CA ARG A 93 -7.10 -2.41 -5.65
C ARG A 93 -5.63 -2.81 -5.67
N SER A 94 -5.01 -2.78 -6.84
CA SER A 94 -3.58 -3.10 -7.00
C SER A 94 -2.93 -2.24 -8.07
N ILE A 95 -1.63 -1.99 -7.91
CA ILE A 95 -0.81 -1.24 -8.85
C ILE A 95 0.49 -2.02 -9.07
N GLN A 96 0.87 -2.21 -10.31
CA GLN A 96 2.06 -2.95 -10.72
C GLN A 96 2.74 -2.24 -11.89
N GLU A 97 4.02 -2.51 -12.11
CA GLU A 97 4.79 -2.02 -13.26
C GLU A 97 5.23 -3.20 -14.12
N ASP A 98 5.05 -3.12 -15.45
CA ASP A 98 5.55 -4.13 -16.36
C ASP A 98 7.02 -3.88 -16.75
N GLY A 99 7.65 -4.86 -17.39
CA GLY A 99 9.05 -4.77 -17.82
C GLY A 99 9.35 -3.66 -18.86
N LYS A 100 8.33 -2.94 -19.33
CA LYS A 100 8.44 -1.77 -20.24
C LYS A 100 8.27 -0.45 -19.51
N GLY A 101 7.99 -0.47 -18.21
CA GLY A 101 7.73 0.71 -17.38
C GLY A 101 6.31 1.27 -17.50
N ASN A 102 5.35 0.48 -18.05
CA ASN A 102 3.95 0.85 -17.98
C ASN A 102 3.38 0.48 -16.61
N ILE A 103 2.52 1.35 -16.09
CA ILE A 103 1.87 1.13 -14.80
C ILE A 103 0.50 0.51 -15.05
N TRP A 104 0.23 -0.59 -14.37
CA TRP A 104 -1.00 -1.36 -14.48
C TRP A 104 -1.85 -1.26 -13.22
N PHE A 105 -3.15 -1.09 -13.40
CA PHE A 105 -4.11 -0.90 -12.33
C PHE A 105 -5.14 -2.03 -12.35
N GLY A 106 -5.15 -2.87 -11.31
CA GLY A 106 -6.25 -3.76 -11.01
C GLY A 106 -7.36 -2.98 -10.33
N THR A 107 -8.55 -2.99 -10.91
CA THR A 107 -9.70 -2.25 -10.40
C THR A 107 -10.88 -3.17 -10.11
N ALA A 108 -11.92 -2.66 -9.44
CA ALA A 108 -13.11 -3.46 -9.15
C ALA A 108 -13.78 -4.06 -10.39
N ASN A 109 -13.68 -3.39 -11.55
CA ASN A 109 -14.34 -3.77 -12.79
C ASN A 109 -13.36 -3.91 -13.98
N GLY A 110 -12.19 -4.50 -13.76
CA GLY A 110 -11.25 -4.80 -14.82
C GLY A 110 -9.87 -4.19 -14.61
N VAL A 111 -9.09 -4.15 -15.67
CA VAL A 111 -7.68 -3.74 -15.62
C VAL A 111 -7.46 -2.56 -16.55
N SER A 112 -6.61 -1.63 -16.14
CA SER A 112 -6.15 -0.51 -16.97
C SER A 112 -4.64 -0.40 -16.94
N SER A 113 -4.05 0.29 -17.91
CA SER A 113 -2.63 0.62 -17.88
C SER A 113 -2.37 2.07 -18.26
N TYR A 114 -1.23 2.60 -17.80
CA TYR A 114 -0.72 3.92 -18.13
C TYR A 114 0.66 3.80 -18.78
N ASP A 115 0.81 4.35 -19.98
CA ASP A 115 2.02 4.26 -20.80
C ASP A 115 2.95 5.49 -20.65
N GLY A 116 2.74 6.30 -19.62
CA GLY A 116 3.43 7.58 -19.42
C GLY A 116 2.69 8.78 -20.01
N LYS A 117 1.63 8.56 -20.82
CA LYS A 117 0.84 9.62 -21.48
C LYS A 117 -0.66 9.42 -21.29
N THR A 118 -1.15 8.22 -21.53
CA THR A 118 -2.59 7.90 -21.55
C THR A 118 -2.90 6.70 -20.69
N VAL A 119 -4.05 6.76 -20.02
CA VAL A 119 -4.65 5.61 -19.34
C VAL A 119 -5.54 4.87 -20.33
N ARG A 120 -5.44 3.54 -20.38
CA ARG A 120 -6.23 2.68 -21.25
C ARG A 120 -6.86 1.55 -20.48
N LYS A 121 -8.17 1.38 -20.66
CA LYS A 121 -8.90 0.21 -20.19
C LYS A 121 -8.62 -0.99 -21.09
N HIS A 122 -8.34 -2.14 -20.47
CA HIS A 122 -8.19 -3.40 -21.17
C HIS A 122 -9.49 -4.20 -21.12
N THR A 123 -9.97 -4.56 -22.30
CA THR A 123 -11.14 -5.42 -22.43
C THR A 123 -10.66 -6.85 -22.60
N LEU A 124 -11.29 -7.79 -21.92
CA LEU A 124 -11.03 -9.21 -22.15
C LEU A 124 -11.47 -9.57 -23.57
N ILE A 125 -10.56 -10.10 -24.36
CA ILE A 125 -10.86 -10.66 -25.67
C ILE A 125 -11.21 -12.14 -25.44
N GLY A 126 -12.51 -12.40 -25.32
CA GLY A 126 -13.07 -13.76 -25.31
C GLY A 126 -12.97 -14.48 -23.95
N ASN A 127 -13.81 -15.50 -23.79
CA ASN A 127 -13.62 -16.56 -22.81
C ASN A 127 -12.55 -17.50 -23.37
N SER A 128 -11.28 -17.13 -23.34
CA SER A 128 -10.25 -18.12 -23.65
C SER A 128 -10.21 -19.06 -22.44
N GLU A 129 -10.49 -20.32 -22.66
CA GLU A 129 -10.06 -21.42 -21.80
C GLU A 129 -8.52 -21.45 -21.84
N SER A 130 -7.91 -20.42 -21.27
CA SER A 130 -6.45 -20.35 -21.16
C SER A 130 -6.08 -21.31 -20.04
N GLU A 131 -5.18 -22.21 -20.33
CA GLU A 131 -4.60 -23.09 -19.33
C GLU A 131 -3.84 -22.26 -18.28
N TRP A 132 -3.89 -22.71 -17.04
CA TRP A 132 -3.11 -22.13 -15.97
C TRP A 132 -1.63 -22.34 -16.27
N MET A 133 -0.91 -21.23 -16.31
CA MET A 133 0.55 -21.19 -16.45
C MET A 133 1.07 -19.90 -15.82
N LYS A 134 2.32 -19.87 -15.44
CA LYS A 134 2.99 -18.68 -14.93
C LYS A 134 4.36 -18.49 -15.56
N THR A 135 4.78 -17.24 -15.69
CA THR A 135 6.11 -16.81 -16.14
C THR A 135 6.56 -15.61 -15.34
N ASP A 136 7.84 -15.30 -15.34
CA ASP A 136 8.44 -14.19 -14.56
C ASP A 136 7.96 -12.80 -14.99
N ILE A 137 7.34 -12.66 -16.16
CA ILE A 137 6.84 -11.39 -16.69
C ILE A 137 5.36 -11.15 -16.41
N ASP A 138 4.69 -12.13 -15.82
CA ASP A 138 3.25 -12.07 -15.60
C ASP A 138 2.86 -11.02 -14.57
N LEU A 139 1.79 -10.28 -14.87
CA LEU A 139 1.09 -9.47 -13.88
C LEU A 139 -0.26 -10.09 -13.56
N TRP A 140 -0.60 -10.10 -12.28
CA TRP A 140 -1.79 -10.76 -11.77
C TRP A 140 -2.72 -9.78 -11.09
N PHE A 141 -4.02 -9.85 -11.42
CA PHE A 141 -5.04 -8.95 -10.90
C PHE A 141 -6.27 -9.72 -10.43
N ASP A 142 -6.97 -9.20 -9.46
CA ASP A 142 -8.29 -9.72 -9.10
C ASP A 142 -9.27 -9.54 -10.28
N ALA A 143 -10.22 -10.45 -10.37
CA ALA A 143 -11.23 -10.45 -11.43
C ALA A 143 -12.60 -9.93 -10.97
N GLY A 144 -12.60 -9.03 -9.97
CA GLY A 144 -13.79 -8.45 -9.38
C GLY A 144 -14.60 -9.51 -8.61
N THR A 145 -15.84 -9.74 -9.01
CA THR A 145 -16.72 -10.77 -8.41
C THR A 145 -16.53 -12.16 -8.98
N ARG A 146 -15.71 -12.33 -9.99
CA ARG A 146 -15.44 -13.64 -10.62
C ARG A 146 -14.54 -14.47 -9.73
N GLN A 147 -14.71 -15.78 -9.78
CA GLN A 147 -13.90 -16.75 -9.03
C GLN A 147 -12.65 -17.12 -9.83
N GLY A 148 -11.66 -16.26 -9.82
CA GLY A 148 -10.44 -16.41 -10.60
C GLY A 148 -9.65 -15.10 -10.64
N VAL A 149 -8.71 -15.03 -11.56
CA VAL A 149 -7.79 -13.92 -11.71
C VAL A 149 -7.69 -13.45 -13.16
N TYR A 150 -7.26 -12.22 -13.36
CA TYR A 150 -6.70 -11.78 -14.62
C TYR A 150 -5.19 -11.91 -14.61
N ARG A 151 -4.65 -12.51 -15.67
CA ARG A 151 -3.21 -12.61 -15.94
C ARG A 151 -2.88 -11.81 -17.19
N TYR A 152 -1.94 -10.89 -17.10
CA TYR A 152 -1.29 -10.24 -18.23
C TYR A 152 0.04 -10.94 -18.51
N ASP A 153 0.20 -11.53 -19.68
CA ASP A 153 1.36 -12.36 -20.08
C ASP A 153 2.43 -11.58 -20.87
N GLY A 154 2.41 -10.24 -20.78
CA GLY A 154 3.27 -9.32 -21.53
C GLY A 154 2.70 -8.93 -22.90
N GLN A 155 1.62 -9.58 -23.37
CA GLN A 155 0.94 -9.31 -24.66
C GLN A 155 -0.56 -9.10 -24.49
N LYS A 156 -1.25 -9.97 -23.78
CA LYS A 156 -2.70 -9.97 -23.62
C LYS A 156 -3.13 -10.23 -22.18
N LEU A 157 -4.32 -9.75 -21.86
CA LEU A 157 -4.99 -10.01 -20.58
C LEU A 157 -5.91 -11.24 -20.74
N ASN A 158 -5.73 -12.24 -19.89
CA ASN A 158 -6.51 -13.47 -19.87
C ASN A 158 -7.25 -13.60 -18.54
N TYR A 159 -8.44 -14.19 -18.56
CA TYR A 159 -9.14 -14.61 -17.36
C TYR A 159 -8.86 -16.09 -17.08
N LEU A 160 -8.44 -16.41 -15.86
CA LEU A 160 -8.15 -17.76 -15.40
C LEU A 160 -9.08 -18.11 -14.23
N PRO A 161 -10.09 -18.98 -14.43
CA PRO A 161 -10.95 -19.43 -13.33
C PRO A 161 -10.17 -20.34 -12.38
N PHE A 162 -10.47 -20.26 -11.09
CA PHE A 162 -9.95 -21.24 -10.13
C PHE A 162 -10.59 -22.62 -10.33
N PRO A 163 -9.86 -23.71 -10.03
CA PRO A 163 -10.48 -25.01 -9.97
C PRO A 163 -11.56 -25.01 -8.89
N ASN A 164 -12.74 -25.55 -9.22
CA ASN A 164 -13.83 -25.67 -8.24
C ASN A 164 -13.45 -26.65 -7.14
N PRO A 165 -13.33 -26.25 -5.88
CA PRO A 165 -13.22 -27.18 -4.77
C PRO A 165 -14.51 -28.02 -4.73
N LYS A 166 -14.38 -29.31 -4.42
CA LYS A 166 -15.53 -30.18 -4.18
C LYS A 166 -16.30 -29.63 -2.97
N ASN A 167 -17.63 -29.53 -3.07
CA ASN A 167 -18.55 -29.11 -1.98
C ASN A 167 -18.64 -27.59 -1.71
N ILE A 168 -18.61 -26.74 -2.73
CA ILE A 168 -18.98 -25.33 -2.55
C ILE A 168 -20.48 -25.24 -2.24
N THR A 169 -20.82 -24.89 -1.02
CA THR A 169 -22.17 -24.43 -0.68
C THR A 169 -22.40 -23.08 -1.32
N SER A 170 -23.55 -22.89 -1.94
CA SER A 170 -23.97 -21.65 -2.58
C SER A 170 -23.76 -20.45 -1.65
N GLY A 171 -22.97 -19.45 -2.08
CA GLY A 171 -22.72 -18.21 -1.34
C GLY A 171 -21.26 -17.94 -0.97
N SER A 172 -20.40 -18.95 -0.95
CA SER A 172 -18.97 -18.74 -0.74
C SER A 172 -18.35 -18.18 -2.00
N THR A 173 -17.81 -16.97 -1.95
CA THR A 173 -17.18 -16.37 -3.11
C THR A 173 -15.68 -16.59 -3.03
N TYR A 174 -15.15 -17.30 -4.02
CA TYR A 174 -13.71 -17.33 -4.27
C TYR A 174 -13.26 -16.12 -5.09
N ALA A 175 -13.94 -14.99 -4.91
CA ALA A 175 -13.47 -13.72 -5.44
C ALA A 175 -12.19 -13.30 -4.70
N VAL A 176 -11.20 -12.86 -5.46
CA VAL A 176 -9.86 -12.55 -4.95
C VAL A 176 -9.88 -11.27 -4.12
N THR A 177 -9.26 -11.34 -2.95
CA THR A 177 -9.10 -10.22 -2.03
C THR A 177 -7.64 -9.76 -1.91
N SER A 178 -6.70 -10.68 -2.19
CA SER A 178 -5.27 -10.44 -2.09
C SER A 178 -4.49 -11.39 -2.98
N ILE A 179 -3.40 -10.93 -3.54
CA ILE A 179 -2.44 -11.72 -4.33
C ILE A 179 -1.07 -11.48 -3.73
N SER A 180 -0.34 -12.56 -3.40
CA SER A 180 1.04 -12.43 -2.96
C SER A 180 1.97 -12.17 -4.14
N LYS A 181 3.12 -11.58 -3.86
CA LYS A 181 4.24 -11.68 -4.81
C LYS A 181 4.72 -13.13 -4.82
N GLU A 182 5.11 -13.61 -6.01
CA GLU A 182 5.68 -14.95 -6.13
C GLU A 182 6.96 -15.06 -5.30
N LYS A 183 7.01 -16.09 -4.46
CA LYS A 183 8.20 -16.53 -3.72
C LYS A 183 8.26 -18.05 -3.73
N ASN A 184 9.45 -18.62 -3.70
CA ASN A 184 9.65 -20.07 -3.63
C ASN A 184 8.81 -20.87 -4.65
N ASP A 185 8.70 -20.38 -5.86
CA ASP A 185 7.89 -20.92 -6.96
C ASP A 185 6.37 -20.99 -6.69
N MET A 186 5.90 -20.42 -5.60
CA MET A 186 4.49 -20.37 -5.25
C MET A 186 3.90 -18.98 -5.46
N LEU A 187 2.75 -18.94 -6.12
CA LEU A 187 1.89 -17.77 -6.24
C LEU A 187 0.61 -18.03 -5.44
N TRP A 188 0.32 -17.18 -4.47
CA TRP A 188 -0.82 -17.35 -3.59
C TRP A 188 -1.92 -16.33 -3.86
N PHE A 189 -3.15 -16.79 -3.86
CA PHE A 189 -4.36 -15.99 -4.04
C PHE A 189 -5.26 -16.15 -2.83
N GLY A 190 -5.45 -15.08 -2.07
CA GLY A 190 -6.45 -15.02 -1.01
C GLY A 190 -7.82 -14.70 -1.61
N THR A 191 -8.83 -15.39 -1.15
CA THR A 191 -10.23 -15.19 -1.54
C THR A 191 -11.10 -15.12 -0.30
N TYR A 192 -12.36 -14.67 -0.43
CA TYR A 192 -13.24 -14.64 0.75
C TYR A 192 -13.35 -15.98 1.46
N ALA A 193 -13.32 -17.11 0.75
CA ALA A 193 -13.59 -18.43 1.29
C ALA A 193 -12.36 -19.33 1.44
N GLY A 194 -11.14 -18.80 1.20
CA GLY A 194 -9.93 -19.59 1.33
C GLY A 194 -8.76 -19.05 0.53
N VAL A 195 -7.72 -19.85 0.40
CA VAL A 195 -6.48 -19.51 -0.29
C VAL A 195 -6.15 -20.57 -1.33
N PHE A 196 -5.77 -20.13 -2.54
CA PHE A 196 -5.24 -20.96 -3.60
C PHE A 196 -3.76 -20.67 -3.77
N GLY A 197 -2.94 -21.71 -3.72
CA GLY A 197 -1.51 -21.66 -4.08
C GLY A 197 -1.31 -22.34 -5.42
N TYR A 198 -0.56 -21.75 -6.33
CA TYR A 198 -0.23 -22.31 -7.64
C TYR A 198 1.28 -22.33 -7.85
N ASN A 199 1.84 -23.52 -8.13
CA ASN A 199 3.28 -23.72 -8.31
C ASN A 199 3.72 -23.74 -9.79
N GLY A 200 2.80 -23.48 -10.73
CA GLY A 200 3.02 -23.59 -12.16
C GLY A 200 2.46 -24.87 -12.79
N SER A 201 2.09 -25.87 -11.98
CA SER A 201 1.49 -27.13 -12.44
C SER A 201 0.26 -27.54 -11.63
N GLU A 202 0.31 -27.36 -10.31
CA GLU A 202 -0.71 -27.87 -9.40
C GLU A 202 -1.19 -26.79 -8.44
N PHE A 203 -2.42 -26.98 -7.92
CA PHE A 203 -3.03 -26.13 -6.91
C PHE A 203 -2.96 -26.75 -5.52
N THR A 204 -2.60 -25.91 -4.53
CA THR A 204 -2.82 -26.17 -3.12
C THR A 204 -3.99 -25.30 -2.65
N ILE A 205 -4.97 -25.91 -1.98
CA ILE A 205 -6.16 -25.20 -1.49
C ILE A 205 -6.20 -25.26 0.04
N ILE A 206 -6.36 -24.10 0.67
CA ILE A 206 -6.55 -23.93 2.10
C ILE A 206 -7.90 -23.25 2.30
N ASN A 207 -8.85 -23.96 2.89
CA ASN A 207 -10.21 -23.50 3.16
C ASN A 207 -10.73 -24.10 4.48
N ASP A 208 -11.98 -23.80 4.83
CA ASP A 208 -12.60 -24.30 6.07
C ASP A 208 -12.53 -25.82 6.19
N GLU A 209 -12.78 -26.55 5.08
CA GLU A 209 -12.75 -28.01 5.05
C GLU A 209 -11.33 -28.55 5.34
N THR A 210 -10.31 -28.00 4.68
CA THR A 210 -8.90 -28.41 4.87
C THR A 210 -8.40 -28.07 6.27
N LEU A 211 -8.93 -27.01 6.89
CA LEU A 211 -8.60 -26.58 8.24
C LEU A 211 -9.52 -27.22 9.30
N ARG A 212 -10.56 -27.95 8.88
CA ARG A 212 -11.57 -28.57 9.77
C ARG A 212 -12.29 -27.55 10.66
N LEU A 213 -12.55 -26.37 10.11
CA LEU A 213 -13.33 -25.33 10.79
C LEU A 213 -14.81 -25.65 10.59
N THR A 214 -15.51 -25.99 11.67
CA THR A 214 -16.91 -26.44 11.62
C THR A 214 -17.90 -25.40 12.12
N GLU A 215 -17.46 -24.51 12.99
CA GLU A 215 -18.26 -23.42 13.54
C GLU A 215 -18.39 -22.26 12.57
N ASP A 216 -19.57 -21.72 12.38
CA ASP A 216 -19.78 -20.55 11.48
C ASP A 216 -18.97 -19.33 11.91
N SER A 217 -18.75 -19.16 13.22
CA SER A 217 -17.93 -18.11 13.80
C SER A 217 -16.42 -18.25 13.54
N GLU A 218 -15.97 -19.43 13.09
CA GLU A 218 -14.55 -19.73 12.82
C GLU A 218 -14.24 -19.81 11.33
N LYS A 219 -15.20 -19.54 10.43
CA LYS A 219 -14.99 -19.62 9.00
C LYS A 219 -13.98 -18.58 8.49
N MET A 220 -13.23 -18.98 7.50
CA MET A 220 -12.31 -18.11 6.80
C MET A 220 -13.04 -16.97 6.09
N HIS A 221 -12.51 -15.78 6.23
CA HIS A 221 -12.86 -14.60 5.46
C HIS A 221 -11.58 -13.84 5.16
N VAL A 222 -10.81 -14.36 4.19
CA VAL A 222 -9.46 -13.87 3.90
C VAL A 222 -9.51 -12.47 3.33
N ARG A 223 -8.65 -11.59 3.82
CA ARG A 223 -8.47 -10.20 3.38
C ARG A 223 -7.08 -9.90 2.88
N SER A 224 -6.08 -10.58 3.42
CA SER A 224 -4.69 -10.38 3.04
C SER A 224 -3.90 -11.67 3.17
N ILE A 225 -2.87 -11.81 2.35
CA ILE A 225 -1.93 -12.93 2.37
C ILE A 225 -0.52 -12.42 2.15
N LEU A 226 0.44 -13.11 2.75
CA LEU A 226 1.86 -12.86 2.56
C LEU A 226 2.61 -14.18 2.70
N GLU A 227 3.43 -14.54 1.71
CA GLU A 227 4.53 -15.48 1.92
C GLU A 227 5.77 -14.70 2.32
N ASP A 228 6.31 -14.96 3.52
CA ASP A 228 7.46 -14.24 4.04
C ASP A 228 8.78 -14.80 3.50
N SER A 229 9.89 -14.17 3.86
CA SER A 229 11.24 -14.58 3.43
C SER A 229 11.68 -15.94 3.96
N GLN A 230 10.96 -16.50 4.96
CA GLN A 230 11.19 -17.82 5.53
C GLN A 230 10.30 -18.91 4.91
N GLY A 231 9.48 -18.56 3.89
CA GLY A 231 8.54 -19.48 3.24
C GLY A 231 7.31 -19.79 4.09
N ARG A 232 6.99 -18.95 5.08
CA ARG A 232 5.78 -19.08 5.88
C ARG A 232 4.66 -18.28 5.24
N LEU A 233 3.46 -18.86 5.19
CA LEU A 233 2.30 -18.17 4.64
C LEU A 233 1.44 -17.60 5.79
N TRP A 234 1.31 -16.29 5.79
CA TRP A 234 0.45 -15.51 6.69
C TRP A 234 -0.86 -15.22 6.01
N ILE A 235 -1.98 -15.54 6.67
CA ILE A 235 -3.33 -15.40 6.11
C ILE A 235 -4.16 -14.55 7.07
N GLY A 236 -4.39 -13.30 6.69
CA GLY A 236 -5.21 -12.35 7.45
C GLY A 236 -6.68 -12.51 7.13
N ASN A 237 -7.49 -12.67 8.16
CA ASN A 237 -8.93 -12.84 8.05
C ASN A 237 -9.70 -11.68 8.68
N ASN A 238 -10.96 -11.53 8.32
CA ASN A 238 -11.90 -10.64 8.98
C ASN A 238 -12.77 -11.44 9.98
N GLY A 239 -12.32 -11.48 11.21
CA GLY A 239 -13.03 -12.18 12.30
C GLY A 239 -12.16 -13.16 13.09
N ILE A 240 -11.47 -14.07 12.43
CA ILE A 240 -10.67 -15.11 13.10
C ILE A 240 -9.17 -14.78 13.22
N GLY A 241 -8.77 -13.56 12.85
CA GLY A 241 -7.39 -13.11 12.97
C GLY A 241 -6.46 -13.68 11.91
N VAL A 242 -5.24 -13.96 12.29
CA VAL A 242 -4.18 -14.43 11.40
C VAL A 242 -3.95 -15.92 11.54
N MET A 243 -4.06 -16.65 10.42
CA MET A 243 -3.58 -18.02 10.32
C MET A 243 -2.14 -18.01 9.80
N LEU A 244 -1.29 -18.86 10.38
CA LEU A 244 0.10 -19.02 9.98
C LEU A 244 0.36 -20.45 9.53
N LYS A 245 0.71 -20.63 8.26
CA LYS A 245 1.19 -21.91 7.71
C LYS A 245 2.72 -21.94 7.67
N SER A 246 3.32 -22.95 8.27
CA SER A 246 4.75 -23.21 8.23
C SER A 246 4.97 -24.71 7.96
N GLY A 247 5.52 -25.02 6.79
CA GLY A 247 5.57 -26.40 6.32
C GLY A 247 4.16 -27.04 6.26
N ASN A 248 3.97 -28.15 6.96
CA ASN A 248 2.69 -28.86 7.06
C ASN A 248 1.81 -28.40 8.24
N SER A 249 2.31 -27.50 9.08
CA SER A 249 1.56 -26.99 10.23
C SER A 249 0.79 -25.73 9.87
N ILE A 250 -0.45 -25.63 10.34
CA ILE A 250 -1.23 -24.40 10.28
C ILE A 250 -1.77 -24.14 11.69
N ILE A 251 -1.52 -22.94 12.21
CA ILE A 251 -1.99 -22.49 13.52
C ILE A 251 -2.77 -21.18 13.39
N ASN A 252 -3.62 -20.89 14.34
CA ASN A 252 -4.18 -19.55 14.50
C ASN A 252 -3.21 -18.70 15.33
N PHE A 253 -2.38 -17.91 14.64
CA PHE A 253 -1.36 -17.07 15.26
C PHE A 253 -1.96 -16.05 16.25
N SER A 254 -3.07 -15.40 15.89
CA SER A 254 -3.70 -14.41 16.78
C SER A 254 -4.18 -15.06 18.08
N LYS A 255 -4.69 -16.30 18.01
CA LYS A 255 -5.11 -17.09 19.17
C LYS A 255 -3.92 -17.46 20.05
N GLU A 256 -2.84 -17.99 19.45
CA GLU A 256 -1.61 -18.35 20.16
C GLU A 256 -0.97 -17.15 20.88
N GLN A 257 -1.10 -15.95 20.29
CA GLN A 257 -0.63 -14.69 20.88
C GLN A 257 -1.61 -14.11 21.92
N GLY A 258 -2.76 -14.76 22.18
CA GLY A 258 -3.80 -14.24 23.07
C GLY A 258 -4.39 -12.91 22.59
N LYS A 259 -4.53 -12.74 21.27
CA LYS A 259 -4.99 -11.50 20.62
C LYS A 259 -6.31 -11.65 19.89
N LEU A 260 -7.10 -12.67 20.22
CA LEU A 260 -8.51 -12.75 19.83
C LEU A 260 -9.40 -12.30 20.99
N ILE A 261 -10.38 -11.47 20.71
CA ILE A 261 -11.47 -11.16 21.61
C ILE A 261 -12.64 -12.14 21.34
N PRO A 262 -13.55 -12.36 22.31
CA PRO A 262 -14.73 -13.20 22.06
C PRO A 262 -15.52 -12.72 20.85
N MET A 263 -15.97 -13.65 19.98
CA MET A 263 -16.63 -13.30 18.71
C MET A 263 -17.90 -12.49 18.92
N ASN A 264 -18.70 -12.80 19.93
CA ASN A 264 -19.90 -12.05 20.28
C ASN A 264 -19.59 -10.57 20.65
N GLU A 265 -18.47 -10.31 21.31
CA GLU A 265 -18.01 -8.95 21.63
C GLU A 265 -17.52 -8.24 20.35
N PHE A 266 -16.73 -8.93 19.54
CA PHE A 266 -16.24 -8.43 18.27
C PHE A 266 -17.37 -7.99 17.34
N GLU A 267 -18.39 -8.85 17.17
CA GLU A 267 -19.55 -8.57 16.33
C GLU A 267 -20.44 -7.45 16.93
N ALA A 268 -20.65 -7.44 18.23
CA ALA A 268 -21.42 -6.39 18.90
C ALA A 268 -20.77 -5.01 18.74
N ASN A 269 -19.44 -4.93 18.86
CA ASN A 269 -18.70 -3.69 18.61
C ASN A 269 -18.79 -3.25 17.14
N ALA A 270 -18.76 -4.19 16.20
CA ALA A 270 -18.93 -3.90 14.78
C ALA A 270 -20.35 -3.39 14.47
N LEU A 271 -21.37 -4.02 14.98
CA LEU A 271 -22.78 -3.61 14.80
C LEU A 271 -23.05 -2.24 15.40
N SER A 272 -22.49 -1.95 16.58
CA SER A 272 -22.64 -0.64 17.24
C SER A 272 -21.71 0.45 16.67
N LYS A 273 -20.93 0.15 15.64
CA LYS A 273 -19.88 1.03 15.05
C LYS A 273 -18.84 1.50 16.09
N GLN A 274 -18.57 0.68 17.10
CA GLN A 274 -17.58 0.93 18.13
C GLN A 274 -16.28 0.14 17.86
N PHE A 275 -15.83 0.15 16.61
CA PHE A 275 -14.68 -0.62 16.15
C PHE A 275 -13.41 -0.39 16.98
N THR A 276 -13.20 0.83 17.47
CA THR A 276 -12.01 1.16 18.28
C THR A 276 -11.97 0.48 19.65
N LYS A 277 -13.06 -0.15 20.09
CA LYS A 277 -13.09 -1.01 21.28
C LYS A 277 -12.46 -2.38 21.05
N ASN A 278 -12.40 -2.81 19.79
CA ASN A 278 -11.72 -4.05 19.43
C ASN A 278 -10.20 -3.82 19.53
N THR A 279 -9.56 -4.50 20.46
CA THR A 279 -8.12 -4.33 20.76
C THR A 279 -7.29 -5.55 20.35
N GLY A 280 -7.91 -6.53 19.69
CA GLY A 280 -7.29 -7.75 19.21
C GLY A 280 -6.63 -7.60 17.83
N LEU A 281 -5.96 -8.64 17.40
CA LEU A 281 -5.49 -8.83 16.03
C LEU A 281 -6.46 -9.79 15.33
N GLN A 282 -7.65 -9.28 14.96
CA GLN A 282 -8.79 -10.12 14.60
C GLN A 282 -9.32 -9.88 13.19
N ALA A 283 -9.24 -8.65 12.67
CA ALA A 283 -9.72 -8.28 11.35
C ALA A 283 -8.56 -7.69 10.51
N VAL A 284 -7.74 -8.56 9.92
CA VAL A 284 -6.46 -8.19 9.30
C VAL A 284 -6.60 -8.01 7.80
N PHE A 285 -6.47 -6.77 7.34
CA PHE A 285 -6.69 -6.36 5.95
C PHE A 285 -5.41 -6.14 5.16
N ALA A 286 -4.27 -5.96 5.83
CA ALA A 286 -2.96 -5.82 5.21
C ALA A 286 -1.91 -6.62 5.96
N ILE A 287 -1.01 -7.27 5.24
CA ILE A 287 0.18 -7.94 5.80
C ILE A 287 1.37 -7.64 4.90
N THR A 288 2.49 -7.28 5.50
CA THR A 288 3.76 -7.11 4.77
C THR A 288 4.94 -7.53 5.64
N GLU A 289 6.03 -7.93 5.00
CA GLU A 289 7.33 -8.13 5.64
C GLU A 289 8.21 -6.92 5.33
N ASP A 290 8.78 -6.30 6.34
CA ASP A 290 9.75 -5.23 6.13
C ASP A 290 11.15 -5.78 5.83
N SER A 291 12.05 -4.92 5.36
CA SER A 291 13.43 -5.30 5.01
C SER A 291 14.28 -5.76 6.19
N GLN A 292 13.78 -5.65 7.43
CA GLN A 292 14.38 -6.16 8.64
C GLN A 292 13.84 -7.56 9.02
N GLY A 293 12.89 -8.10 8.23
CA GLY A 293 12.24 -9.38 8.48
C GLY A 293 11.09 -9.32 9.51
N ASN A 294 10.64 -8.13 9.91
CA ASN A 294 9.47 -8.02 10.77
C ASN A 294 8.19 -8.17 9.93
N ILE A 295 7.20 -8.83 10.50
CA ILE A 295 5.86 -8.94 9.90
C ILE A 295 4.96 -7.86 10.48
N TRP A 296 4.38 -7.07 9.58
CA TRP A 296 3.44 -6.02 9.93
C TRP A 296 2.03 -6.42 9.52
N PHE A 297 1.08 -6.16 10.40
CA PHE A 297 -0.34 -6.41 10.17
C PHE A 297 -1.10 -5.10 10.28
N GLY A 298 -1.95 -4.84 9.30
CA GLY A 298 -2.94 -3.77 9.34
C GLY A 298 -4.30 -4.33 9.73
N ASP A 299 -4.72 -4.04 10.94
CA ASP A 299 -6.01 -4.46 11.46
C ASP A 299 -7.07 -3.37 11.24
N ARG A 300 -8.33 -3.79 11.02
CA ARG A 300 -9.46 -2.89 10.79
C ARG A 300 -9.73 -1.97 11.99
N ASP A 301 -9.61 -2.50 13.20
CA ASP A 301 -10.11 -1.87 14.41
C ASP A 301 -8.98 -1.39 15.32
N SER A 302 -7.89 -2.17 15.40
CA SER A 302 -6.84 -1.96 16.38
C SER A 302 -5.60 -1.24 15.84
N GLY A 303 -5.52 -0.96 14.52
CA GLY A 303 -4.39 -0.26 13.89
C GLY A 303 -3.27 -1.18 13.45
N ALA A 304 -2.01 -0.77 13.58
CA ALA A 304 -0.87 -1.55 13.14
C ALA A 304 -0.34 -2.48 14.23
N TRP A 305 0.08 -3.67 13.80
CA TRP A 305 0.80 -4.61 14.66
C TRP A 305 2.12 -4.99 14.00
N LYS A 306 3.17 -5.10 14.81
CA LYS A 306 4.50 -5.54 14.39
C LYS A 306 4.89 -6.79 15.15
N PHE A 307 5.30 -7.83 14.42
CA PHE A 307 5.92 -9.03 14.97
C PHE A 307 7.39 -9.10 14.56
N ASP A 308 8.31 -9.09 15.51
CA ASP A 308 9.75 -9.11 15.29
C ASP A 308 10.35 -10.53 15.37
N GLY A 309 9.53 -11.56 15.32
CA GLY A 309 9.91 -12.95 15.50
C GLY A 309 9.76 -13.45 16.96
N LYS A 310 9.57 -12.55 17.93
CA LYS A 310 9.40 -12.88 19.35
C LYS A 310 8.24 -12.12 19.98
N THR A 311 8.16 -10.83 19.72
CA THR A 311 7.22 -9.91 20.38
C THR A 311 6.23 -9.37 19.37
N LEU A 312 4.97 -9.36 19.74
CA LEU A 312 3.89 -8.74 18.98
C LEU A 312 3.51 -7.40 19.62
N THR A 313 3.76 -6.28 18.92
CA THR A 313 3.54 -4.92 19.44
C THR A 313 2.46 -4.22 18.64
N ASN A 314 1.51 -3.57 19.33
CA ASN A 314 0.46 -2.77 18.71
C ASN A 314 0.80 -1.28 18.68
N TYR A 315 0.43 -0.62 17.58
CA TYR A 315 0.57 0.82 17.38
C TYR A 315 -0.74 1.41 16.88
N LYS A 316 -1.17 2.52 17.46
CA LYS A 316 -2.22 3.36 16.89
C LYS A 316 -1.59 4.33 15.89
N ILE A 317 -2.23 4.51 14.73
CA ILE A 317 -1.71 5.38 13.68
C ILE A 317 -1.82 6.84 14.09
N ASP A 318 -3.04 7.31 14.32
CA ASP A 318 -3.33 8.65 14.86
C ASP A 318 -4.61 8.55 15.70
N THR A 319 -4.53 8.96 16.96
CA THR A 319 -5.66 8.89 17.89
C THR A 319 -6.80 9.85 17.55
N LYS A 320 -6.57 10.78 16.63
CA LYS A 320 -7.60 11.71 16.12
C LYS A 320 -8.45 11.10 15.01
N LEU A 321 -7.99 10.01 14.37
CA LEU A 321 -8.76 9.32 13.34
C LEU A 321 -9.96 8.61 13.97
N LYS A 322 -11.09 8.64 13.28
CA LYS A 322 -12.31 7.91 13.66
C LYS A 322 -12.14 6.41 13.45
N SER A 323 -11.37 6.03 12.44
CA SER A 323 -11.04 4.65 12.11
C SER A 323 -9.53 4.43 12.17
N GLN A 324 -9.11 3.27 12.70
CA GLN A 324 -7.72 2.82 12.68
C GLN A 324 -7.46 1.84 11.53
N MET A 325 -8.44 1.66 10.64
CA MET A 325 -8.39 0.67 9.57
C MET A 325 -7.29 0.97 8.57
N ILE A 326 -6.42 0.00 8.37
CA ILE A 326 -5.32 0.03 7.42
C ILE A 326 -5.68 -0.88 6.24
N TYR A 327 -5.76 -0.29 5.04
CA TYR A 327 -6.02 -1.06 3.82
C TYR A 327 -4.76 -1.64 3.19
N THR A 328 -3.63 -0.96 3.34
CA THR A 328 -2.37 -1.37 2.71
C THR A 328 -1.17 -0.92 3.54
N ILE A 329 -0.12 -1.73 3.52
CA ILE A 329 1.19 -1.43 4.09
C ILE A 329 2.21 -1.66 2.98
N TYR A 330 3.07 -0.70 2.73
CA TYR A 330 4.04 -0.73 1.65
C TYR A 330 5.41 -0.25 2.14
N GLU A 331 6.47 -1.01 1.90
CA GLU A 331 7.84 -0.55 2.09
C GLU A 331 8.37 -0.01 0.77
N ASP A 332 8.79 1.26 0.75
CA ASP A 332 9.34 1.92 -0.43
C ASP A 332 10.82 1.55 -0.67
N GLN A 333 11.39 2.01 -1.79
CA GLN A 333 12.79 1.76 -2.16
C GLN A 333 13.79 2.33 -1.14
N ASN A 334 13.38 3.32 -0.35
CA ASN A 334 14.17 3.93 0.73
C ASN A 334 13.94 3.26 2.09
N LYS A 335 13.23 2.11 2.14
CA LYS A 335 12.89 1.37 3.35
C LYS A 335 11.96 2.12 4.30
N ASN A 336 11.19 3.05 3.79
CA ASN A 336 10.12 3.69 4.54
C ASN A 336 8.86 2.82 4.50
N LEU A 337 8.30 2.53 5.67
CA LEU A 337 7.01 1.86 5.78
C LEU A 337 5.88 2.89 5.70
N LEU A 338 5.01 2.72 4.72
CA LEU A 338 3.87 3.56 4.42
C LEU A 338 2.57 2.79 4.66
N PHE A 339 1.62 3.45 5.32
CA PHE A 339 0.34 2.87 5.74
C PHE A 339 -0.81 3.66 5.10
N GLY A 340 -1.57 3.02 4.24
CA GLY A 340 -2.76 3.60 3.60
C GLY A 340 -4.01 3.37 4.45
N MET A 341 -4.68 4.46 4.82
CA MET A 341 -5.80 4.46 5.77
C MET A 341 -7.17 4.46 5.09
N GLU A 342 -8.19 3.97 5.79
CA GLU A 342 -9.59 4.00 5.35
C GLU A 342 -10.14 5.43 5.18
N GLU A 343 -9.78 6.35 6.06
CA GLU A 343 -10.22 7.75 6.01
C GLU A 343 -9.42 8.60 5.01
N GLY A 344 -8.62 7.95 4.15
CA GLY A 344 -7.68 8.63 3.27
C GLY A 344 -6.38 8.99 3.98
N GLY A 345 -5.40 9.43 3.16
CA GLY A 345 -4.06 9.75 3.63
C GLY A 345 -3.16 8.55 3.79
N VAL A 346 -1.88 8.85 3.79
CA VAL A 346 -0.79 7.89 3.94
C VAL A 346 0.09 8.33 5.09
N TYR A 347 0.37 7.42 6.00
CA TYR A 347 1.20 7.63 7.17
C TYR A 347 2.50 6.84 7.05
N LYS A 348 3.59 7.44 7.49
CA LYS A 348 4.91 6.81 7.53
C LYS A 348 5.28 6.49 8.98
N PHE A 349 5.75 5.26 9.20
CA PHE A 349 6.32 4.86 10.49
C PHE A 349 7.73 5.45 10.67
N ASN A 350 7.98 6.12 11.79
CA ASN A 350 9.27 6.77 12.10
C ASN A 350 10.13 5.98 13.09
N GLY A 351 9.79 4.70 13.32
CA GLY A 351 10.43 3.84 14.31
C GLY A 351 9.73 3.79 15.66
N LYS A 352 8.85 4.74 15.96
CA LYS A 352 8.14 4.85 17.25
C LYS A 352 6.66 5.19 17.09
N THR A 353 6.35 6.10 16.20
CA THR A 353 5.00 6.61 15.92
C THR A 353 4.81 6.76 14.41
N PHE A 354 3.69 7.36 14.02
CA PHE A 354 3.36 7.59 12.62
C PHE A 354 3.24 9.08 12.33
N ASP A 355 3.81 9.51 11.22
CA ASP A 355 3.71 10.87 10.70
C ASP A 355 2.87 10.86 9.42
N LYS A 356 1.89 11.76 9.30
CA LYS A 356 1.15 11.90 8.04
C LYS A 356 2.10 12.38 6.94
N GLN A 357 2.25 11.56 5.89
CA GLN A 357 3.23 11.79 4.82
C GLN A 357 2.58 12.42 3.58
N PHE A 358 1.38 11.94 3.21
CA PHE A 358 0.62 12.39 2.05
C PHE A 358 -0.85 12.65 2.40
#